data_f6df58e7daf79eb6578e504b1bf5cd61
#
_entry.id   f6df58e7daf79eb6578e504b1bf5cd61
#
_cell.length_a   1.000
_cell.length_b   1.000
_cell.length_c   1.000
_cell.angle_alpha   90.00
_cell.angle_beta   90.00
_cell.angle_gamma   90.00
#
_symmetry.space_group_name_H-M   'P 1'
#
loop_
_entity.id
_entity.type
_entity.pdbx_description
1 polymer ?
#
loop_
_entity_poly.entity_id
_entity_poly.type
_entity_poly.pdbx_seq_one_letter_code
_entity_poly.pdbx_strand_id
1 'polypeptide(L)'
;LKDFNSALTEVSKKCDVDGLLDMKFNYLSGGEKKRVHFARTLLQVWSKDHNLKKKYILLDEPSSNLDLYRELQLIKILQNEAKLGLGVLLIIHNLNLAMKYSNKIAVLNNGKIAYYGDNEGLIGNDLLSTVFNVPIRVDKNLKGINFYN
;
A
#
# COMPACT_ATOMS: atom_id res chain seq x y z
N LEU A 1 13.65 -25.74 5.32
CA LEU A 1 12.60 -26.16 4.37
C LEU A 1 11.18 -26.05 4.99
N LYS A 2 10.95 -26.54 6.22
CA LYS A 2 9.61 -26.47 6.89
C LYS A 2 9.14 -25.01 7.04
N ASP A 3 10.01 -24.11 7.45
CA ASP A 3 9.66 -22.69 7.64
C ASP A 3 9.36 -22.00 6.30
N PHE A 4 10.05 -22.37 5.22
CA PHE A 4 9.75 -21.82 3.89
C PHE A 4 8.38 -22.26 3.38
N ASN A 5 8.02 -23.54 3.53
CA ASN A 5 6.71 -24.04 3.11
C ASN A 5 5.57 -23.39 3.91
N SER A 6 5.78 -23.15 5.21
CA SER A 6 4.82 -22.42 6.05
C SER A 6 4.66 -20.97 5.57
N ALA A 7 5.78 -20.29 5.31
CA ALA A 7 5.78 -18.92 4.77
C ALA A 7 5.06 -18.85 3.42
N LEU A 8 5.39 -19.77 2.51
CA LEU A 8 4.77 -19.81 1.18
C LEU A 8 3.27 -20.02 1.28
N THR A 9 2.82 -20.98 2.10
CA THR A 9 1.39 -21.26 2.29
C THR A 9 0.64 -20.08 2.89
N GLU A 10 1.21 -19.42 3.90
CA GLU A 10 0.57 -18.29 4.56
C GLU A 10 0.49 -17.07 3.61
N VAL A 11 1.61 -16.69 3.01
CA VAL A 11 1.69 -15.50 2.16
C VAL A 11 0.90 -15.68 0.88
N SER A 12 0.93 -16.88 0.24
CA SER A 12 0.17 -17.12 -0.98
C SER A 12 -1.34 -16.99 -0.76
N LYS A 13 -1.86 -17.53 0.32
CA LYS A 13 -3.27 -17.38 0.70
C LYS A 13 -3.63 -15.92 1.02
N LYS A 14 -2.78 -15.25 1.81
CA LYS A 14 -2.96 -13.84 2.17
C LYS A 14 -3.07 -12.93 0.94
N CYS A 15 -2.28 -13.21 -0.10
CA CYS A 15 -2.24 -12.42 -1.34
C CYS A 15 -3.17 -12.96 -2.44
N ASP A 16 -3.91 -14.05 -2.18
CA ASP A 16 -4.77 -14.71 -3.16
C ASP A 16 -3.99 -15.09 -4.43
N VAL A 17 -2.88 -15.81 -4.23
CA VAL A 17 -2.00 -16.32 -5.29
C VAL A 17 -1.69 -17.82 -5.14
N ASP A 18 -2.30 -18.49 -4.17
CA ASP A 18 -2.11 -19.92 -3.92
C ASP A 18 -2.50 -20.79 -5.14
N GLY A 19 -3.56 -20.44 -5.86
CA GLY A 19 -3.93 -21.09 -7.13
C GLY A 19 -2.99 -20.80 -8.30
N LEU A 20 -2.00 -19.92 -8.14
CA LEU A 20 -1.06 -19.52 -9.19
C LEU A 20 0.33 -20.13 -9.03
N LEU A 21 0.60 -20.86 -7.96
CA LEU A 21 1.96 -21.33 -7.59
C LEU A 21 2.59 -22.21 -8.66
N ASP A 22 1.79 -23.03 -9.36
CA ASP A 22 2.26 -23.94 -10.40
C ASP A 22 2.22 -23.35 -11.81
N MET A 23 1.75 -22.09 -11.94
CA MET A 23 1.65 -21.41 -13.23
C MET A 23 2.95 -20.71 -13.61
N LYS A 24 3.31 -20.77 -14.89
CA LYS A 24 4.44 -19.99 -15.38
C LYS A 24 4.07 -18.50 -15.35
N PHE A 25 4.94 -17.69 -14.77
CA PHE A 25 4.74 -16.25 -14.59
C PHE A 25 4.33 -15.51 -15.86
N ASN A 26 4.86 -15.91 -17.02
CA ASN A 26 4.56 -15.28 -18.31
C ASN A 26 3.09 -15.45 -18.74
N TYR A 27 2.39 -16.45 -18.25
CA TYR A 27 0.98 -16.71 -18.57
C TYR A 27 0.00 -15.99 -17.64
N LEU A 28 0.50 -15.35 -16.58
CA LEU A 28 -0.31 -14.58 -15.66
C LEU A 28 -0.77 -13.26 -16.28
N SER A 29 -1.99 -12.88 -15.97
CA SER A 29 -2.52 -11.54 -16.27
C SER A 29 -1.73 -10.45 -15.55
N GLY A 30 -1.88 -9.18 -15.95
CA GLY A 30 -1.20 -8.05 -15.31
C GLY A 30 -1.50 -7.94 -13.81
N GLY A 31 -2.76 -8.13 -13.41
CA GLY A 31 -3.17 -8.10 -12.01
C GLY A 31 -2.60 -9.28 -11.20
N GLU A 32 -2.59 -10.50 -11.77
CA GLU A 32 -1.98 -11.67 -11.12
C GLU A 32 -0.47 -11.49 -10.94
N LYS A 33 0.23 -10.98 -11.95
CA LYS A 33 1.66 -10.63 -11.84
C LYS A 33 1.93 -9.66 -10.70
N LYS A 34 1.10 -8.63 -10.56
CA LYS A 34 1.22 -7.65 -9.45
C LYS A 34 1.02 -8.32 -8.08
N ARG A 35 -0.01 -9.17 -7.92
CA ARG A 35 -0.23 -9.92 -6.68
C ARG A 35 0.93 -10.86 -6.35
N VAL A 36 1.47 -11.56 -7.35
CA VAL A 36 2.65 -12.43 -7.18
C VAL A 36 3.87 -11.61 -6.77
N HIS A 37 4.13 -10.45 -7.39
CA HIS A 37 5.22 -9.57 -6.97
C HIS A 37 5.04 -9.08 -5.53
N PHE A 38 3.83 -8.68 -5.16
CA PHE A 38 3.52 -8.26 -3.80
C PHE A 38 3.73 -9.41 -2.80
N ALA A 39 3.25 -10.61 -3.11
CA ALA A 39 3.46 -11.79 -2.29
C ALA A 39 4.96 -12.11 -2.11
N ARG A 40 5.76 -12.02 -3.18
CA ARG A 40 7.22 -12.19 -3.11
C ARG A 40 7.88 -11.17 -2.17
N THR A 41 7.40 -9.93 -2.18
CA THR A 41 7.94 -8.88 -1.30
C THR A 41 7.57 -9.15 0.17
N LEU A 42 6.33 -9.57 0.44
CA LEU A 42 5.92 -9.96 1.79
C LEU A 42 6.69 -11.20 2.29
N LEU A 43 6.97 -12.16 1.41
CA LEU A 43 7.70 -13.36 1.77
C LEU A 43 9.12 -13.04 2.28
N GLN A 44 9.77 -11.98 1.76
CA GLN A 44 11.11 -11.56 2.20
C GLN A 44 11.13 -11.05 3.64
N VAL A 45 10.03 -10.49 4.13
CA VAL A 45 9.92 -9.97 5.49
C VAL A 45 9.18 -10.92 6.43
N TRP A 46 8.66 -12.02 5.93
CA TRP A 46 7.93 -13.01 6.73
C TRP A 46 8.73 -13.50 7.92
N SER A 47 8.05 -13.80 9.01
CA SER A 47 8.64 -14.33 10.24
C SER A 47 7.68 -15.31 10.90
N LYS A 48 8.17 -16.46 11.31
CA LYS A 48 7.38 -17.54 11.91
C LYS A 48 6.66 -17.12 13.19
N ASP A 49 7.30 -16.28 13.97
CA ASP A 49 6.79 -15.71 15.22
C ASP A 49 5.98 -14.42 15.00
N HIS A 50 5.71 -14.07 13.73
CA HIS A 50 5.06 -12.82 13.34
C HIS A 50 5.72 -11.56 13.93
N ASN A 51 6.99 -11.62 14.30
CA ASN A 51 7.74 -10.47 14.79
C ASN A 51 8.34 -9.71 13.62
N LEU A 52 7.70 -8.62 13.22
CA LEU A 52 8.12 -7.77 12.09
C LEU A 52 8.86 -6.50 12.55
N LYS A 53 9.15 -6.36 13.84
CA LYS A 53 9.91 -5.23 14.37
C LYS A 53 11.26 -5.09 13.65
N LYS A 54 11.62 -3.84 13.30
CA LYS A 54 12.83 -3.51 12.55
C LYS A 54 12.90 -4.08 11.12
N LYS A 55 11.80 -4.58 10.57
CA LYS A 55 11.67 -4.92 9.16
C LYS A 55 10.94 -3.80 8.42
N TYR A 56 11.31 -3.59 7.17
CA TYR A 56 10.76 -2.51 6.36
C TYR A 56 10.44 -3.02 4.96
N ILE A 57 9.37 -2.48 4.38
CA ILE A 57 8.95 -2.74 3.01
C ILE A 57 8.74 -1.41 2.29
N LEU A 58 9.28 -1.31 1.07
CA LEU A 58 9.11 -0.15 0.20
C LEU A 58 8.37 -0.62 -1.04
N LEU A 59 7.26 0.02 -1.34
CA LEU A 59 6.39 -0.33 -2.45
C LEU A 59 6.10 0.91 -3.29
N ASP A 60 6.42 0.81 -4.57
CA ASP A 60 6.15 1.86 -5.56
C ASP A 60 4.96 1.44 -6.42
N GLU A 61 3.84 2.15 -6.25
CA GLU A 61 2.57 1.94 -6.94
C GLU A 61 2.11 0.47 -7.04
N PRO A 62 2.11 -0.29 -5.95
CA PRO A 62 1.82 -1.72 -6.02
C PRO A 62 0.36 -2.02 -6.40
N SER A 63 -0.53 -1.04 -6.29
CA SER A 63 -1.95 -1.16 -6.65
C SER A 63 -2.27 -0.71 -8.07
N SER A 64 -1.31 -0.17 -8.83
CA SER A 64 -1.55 0.26 -10.20
C SER A 64 -2.08 -0.89 -11.07
N ASN A 65 -3.15 -0.65 -11.84
CA ASN A 65 -3.84 -1.65 -12.66
C ASN A 65 -4.52 -2.80 -11.88
N LEU A 66 -4.73 -2.66 -10.58
CA LEU A 66 -5.62 -3.52 -9.82
C LEU A 66 -7.04 -2.92 -9.82
N ASP A 67 -8.04 -3.80 -9.76
CA ASP A 67 -9.40 -3.36 -9.47
C ASP A 67 -9.51 -2.86 -8.02
N LEU A 68 -10.57 -2.11 -7.72
CA LEU A 68 -10.79 -1.50 -6.40
C LEU A 68 -10.78 -2.54 -5.27
N TYR A 69 -11.33 -3.72 -5.48
CA TYR A 69 -11.35 -4.76 -4.46
C TYR A 69 -9.94 -5.23 -4.12
N ARG A 70 -9.12 -5.49 -5.13
CA ARG A 70 -7.73 -5.93 -4.98
C ARG A 70 -6.83 -4.84 -4.39
N GLU A 71 -7.04 -3.59 -4.79
CA GLU A 71 -6.35 -2.45 -4.18
C GLU A 71 -6.64 -2.36 -2.67
N LEU A 72 -7.92 -2.45 -2.28
CA LEU A 72 -8.30 -2.44 -0.87
C LEU A 72 -7.78 -3.66 -0.09
N GLN A 73 -7.74 -4.85 -0.70
CA GLN A 73 -7.13 -6.02 -0.07
C GLN A 73 -5.65 -5.79 0.23
N LEU A 74 -4.89 -5.28 -0.74
CA LEU A 74 -3.46 -4.98 -0.58
C LEU A 74 -3.23 -4.02 0.57
N ILE A 75 -3.98 -2.91 0.62
CA ILE A 75 -3.87 -1.92 1.69
C ILE A 75 -4.19 -2.55 3.07
N LYS A 76 -5.23 -3.38 3.17
CA LYS A 76 -5.59 -4.07 4.41
C LYS A 76 -4.50 -5.04 4.88
N ILE A 77 -3.88 -5.76 3.94
CA ILE A 77 -2.74 -6.63 4.26
C ILE A 77 -1.61 -5.79 4.86
N LEU A 78 -1.21 -4.71 4.20
CA LEU A 78 -0.14 -3.82 4.67
C LEU A 78 -0.45 -3.22 6.04
N GLN A 79 -1.70 -2.82 6.30
CA GLN A 79 -2.11 -2.33 7.61
C GLN A 79 -1.96 -3.40 8.71
N ASN A 80 -2.33 -4.65 8.41
CA ASN A 80 -2.20 -5.75 9.37
C ASN A 80 -0.72 -6.05 9.66
N GLU A 81 0.13 -6.07 8.63
CA GLU A 81 1.58 -6.24 8.83
C GLU A 81 2.19 -5.08 9.62
N ALA A 82 1.74 -3.85 9.37
CA ALA A 82 2.19 -2.67 10.12
C ALA A 82 1.82 -2.77 11.62
N LYS A 83 0.64 -3.33 11.96
CA LYS A 83 0.25 -3.59 13.36
C LYS A 83 1.17 -4.62 14.03
N LEU A 84 1.78 -5.51 13.27
CA LEU A 84 2.79 -6.48 13.75
C LEU A 84 4.20 -5.87 13.84
N GLY A 85 4.35 -4.60 13.50
CA GLY A 85 5.59 -3.83 13.63
C GLY A 85 6.36 -3.63 12.32
N LEU A 86 5.82 -4.04 11.16
CA LEU A 86 6.44 -3.76 9.87
C LEU A 86 6.41 -2.27 9.56
N GLY A 87 7.57 -1.69 9.23
CA GLY A 87 7.63 -0.36 8.65
C GLY A 87 7.21 -0.41 7.17
N VAL A 88 6.18 0.36 6.79
CA VAL A 88 5.67 0.37 5.41
C VAL A 88 5.85 1.76 4.82
N LEU A 89 6.61 1.85 3.74
CA LEU A 89 6.64 3.02 2.86
C LEU A 89 5.94 2.67 1.55
N LEU A 90 4.87 3.40 1.25
CA LEU A 90 4.00 3.14 0.12
C LEU A 90 3.85 4.40 -0.73
N ILE A 91 4.19 4.32 -2.01
CA ILE A 91 3.90 5.36 -3.00
C ILE A 91 2.58 4.99 -3.68
N ILE A 92 1.60 5.88 -3.63
CA ILE A 92 0.28 5.70 -4.25
C ILE A 92 -0.22 7.02 -4.83
N HIS A 93 -1.04 6.92 -5.88
CA HIS A 93 -1.71 8.07 -6.48
C HIS A 93 -3.11 8.32 -5.91
N ASN A 94 -3.71 7.32 -5.28
CA ASN A 94 -5.03 7.44 -4.70
C ASN A 94 -4.98 8.20 -3.38
N LEU A 95 -5.24 9.50 -3.45
CA LEU A 95 -5.21 10.40 -2.29
C LEU A 95 -6.19 9.99 -1.20
N ASN A 96 -7.37 9.45 -1.57
CA ASN A 96 -8.35 8.98 -0.59
C ASN A 96 -7.83 7.79 0.21
N LEU A 97 -7.11 6.87 -0.44
CA LEU A 97 -6.47 5.76 0.27
C LEU A 97 -5.33 6.25 1.17
N ALA A 98 -4.51 7.19 0.69
CA ALA A 98 -3.47 7.79 1.50
C ALA A 98 -4.06 8.43 2.76
N MET A 99 -5.08 9.29 2.61
CA MET A 99 -5.72 9.97 3.73
C MET A 99 -6.39 9.01 4.73
N LYS A 100 -7.00 7.94 4.23
CA LYS A 100 -7.77 7.02 5.07
C LYS A 100 -6.91 6.00 5.81
N TYR A 101 -5.83 5.52 5.20
CA TYR A 101 -5.14 4.32 5.63
C TYR A 101 -3.70 4.53 6.12
N SER A 102 -3.08 5.69 5.87
CA SER A 102 -1.72 5.95 6.35
C SER A 102 -1.70 6.57 7.76
N ASN A 103 -0.60 6.34 8.48
CA ASN A 103 -0.32 7.01 9.75
C ASN A 103 0.38 8.36 9.53
N LYS A 104 1.22 8.43 8.49
CA LYS A 104 1.95 9.62 8.06
C LYS A 104 1.87 9.74 6.56
N ILE A 105 1.85 10.98 6.07
CA ILE A 105 1.84 11.30 4.64
C ILE A 105 3.04 12.17 4.34
N ALA A 106 3.75 11.83 3.28
CA ALA A 106 4.73 12.68 2.65
C ALA A 106 4.19 13.12 1.28
N VAL A 107 4.09 14.42 1.04
CA VAL A 107 3.74 14.97 -0.27
C VAL A 107 5.01 15.47 -0.92
N LEU A 108 5.32 14.92 -2.10
CA LEU A 108 6.48 15.35 -2.89
C LEU A 108 6.05 16.32 -3.98
N ASN A 109 6.81 17.38 -4.15
CA ASN A 109 6.65 18.34 -5.23
C ASN A 109 8.03 18.81 -5.74
N ASN A 110 8.27 18.70 -7.04
CA ASN A 110 9.52 19.11 -7.68
C ASN A 110 10.78 18.58 -6.97
N GLY A 111 10.79 17.30 -6.60
CA GLY A 111 11.94 16.64 -5.95
C GLY A 111 12.15 17.02 -4.48
N LYS A 112 11.20 17.74 -3.87
CA LYS A 112 11.25 18.15 -2.46
C LYS A 112 10.04 17.64 -1.71
N ILE A 113 10.20 17.40 -0.40
CA ILE A 113 9.08 17.11 0.48
C ILE A 113 8.37 18.43 0.78
N ALA A 114 7.17 18.60 0.21
CA ALA A 114 6.32 19.76 0.45
C ALA A 114 5.52 19.62 1.76
N TYR A 115 5.26 18.38 2.20
CA TYR A 115 4.60 18.08 3.47
C TYR A 115 5.10 16.75 4.01
N TYR A 116 5.22 16.68 5.33
CA TYR A 116 5.40 15.43 6.07
C TYR A 116 4.68 15.52 7.42
N GLY A 117 3.71 14.67 7.65
CA GLY A 117 2.94 14.69 8.90
C GLY A 117 1.73 13.77 8.87
N ASP A 118 0.83 13.98 9.81
CA ASP A 118 -0.46 13.31 9.88
C ASP A 118 -1.41 13.84 8.81
N ASN A 119 -2.42 13.08 8.45
CA ASN A 119 -3.47 13.50 7.53
C ASN A 119 -4.21 14.77 8.01
N GLU A 120 -4.29 14.98 9.32
CA GLU A 120 -4.95 16.15 9.91
C GLU A 120 -4.30 17.49 9.49
N GLY A 121 -3.00 17.53 9.32
CA GLY A 121 -2.29 18.72 8.86
C GLY A 121 -2.56 19.11 7.40
N LEU A 122 -3.23 18.24 6.63
CA LEU A 122 -3.69 18.53 5.27
C LEU A 122 -5.12 19.05 5.22
N ILE A 123 -5.86 19.01 6.34
CA ILE A 123 -7.23 19.48 6.42
C ILE A 123 -7.24 21.02 6.44
N GLY A 124 -8.05 21.61 5.55
CA GLY A 124 -8.16 23.06 5.44
C GLY A 124 -6.92 23.77 4.87
N ASN A 125 -6.02 23.00 4.26
CA ASN A 125 -4.79 23.47 3.66
C ASN A 125 -4.87 23.33 2.13
N ASP A 126 -4.50 24.38 1.40
CA ASP A 126 -4.52 24.42 -0.07
C ASP A 126 -3.30 23.72 -0.70
N LEU A 127 -2.44 23.11 0.10
CA LEU A 127 -1.22 22.46 -0.38
C LEU A 127 -1.49 21.42 -1.47
N LEU A 128 -2.46 20.54 -1.25
CA LEU A 128 -2.80 19.48 -2.23
C LEU A 128 -3.31 20.12 -3.53
N SER A 129 -4.14 21.17 -3.45
CA SER A 129 -4.61 21.90 -4.63
C SER A 129 -3.44 22.51 -5.41
N THR A 130 -2.46 23.06 -4.71
CA THR A 130 -1.26 23.67 -5.31
C THR A 130 -0.37 22.60 -5.95
N VAL A 131 -0.12 21.49 -5.25
CA VAL A 131 0.78 20.42 -5.73
C VAL A 131 0.21 19.68 -6.93
N PHE A 132 -1.09 19.38 -6.90
CA PHE A 132 -1.77 18.63 -7.96
C PHE A 132 -2.39 19.52 -9.05
N ASN A 133 -2.36 20.84 -8.87
CA ASN A 133 -2.92 21.84 -9.79
C ASN A 133 -4.40 21.58 -10.12
N VAL A 134 -5.17 21.14 -9.13
CA VAL A 134 -6.63 20.94 -9.19
C VAL A 134 -7.26 21.34 -7.86
N PRO A 135 -8.49 21.90 -7.85
CA PRO A 135 -9.17 22.22 -6.60
C PRO A 135 -9.41 20.95 -5.77
N ILE A 136 -8.78 20.85 -4.61
CA ILE A 136 -8.91 19.72 -3.69
C ILE A 136 -9.31 20.25 -2.33
N ARG A 137 -10.39 19.69 -1.75
CA ARG A 137 -10.74 19.90 -0.35
C ARG A 137 -10.69 18.59 0.41
N VAL A 138 -10.05 18.60 1.56
CA VAL A 138 -10.00 17.46 2.47
C VAL A 138 -11.17 17.58 3.43
N ASP A 139 -12.08 16.60 3.39
CA ASP A 139 -13.20 16.55 4.31
C ASP A 139 -12.75 16.00 5.67
N LYS A 140 -12.95 16.79 6.71
CA LYS A 140 -12.56 16.45 8.09
C LYS A 140 -13.32 15.23 8.64
N ASN A 141 -14.61 15.10 8.28
CA ASN A 141 -15.45 14.05 8.81
C ASN A 141 -15.26 12.71 8.10
N LEU A 142 -15.04 12.75 6.79
CA LEU A 142 -14.92 11.55 5.96
C LEU A 142 -13.48 11.04 5.87
N LYS A 143 -12.48 11.81 6.35
CA LYS A 143 -11.05 11.57 6.08
C LYS A 143 -10.81 11.26 4.59
N GLY A 144 -11.49 12.00 3.73
CA GLY A 144 -11.53 11.81 2.29
C GLY A 144 -11.31 13.11 1.55
N ILE A 145 -11.09 13.00 0.25
CA ILE A 145 -10.84 14.12 -0.64
C ILE A 145 -12.04 14.31 -1.54
N ASN A 146 -12.49 15.55 -1.64
CA ASN A 146 -13.47 15.99 -2.61
C ASN A 146 -12.77 16.84 -3.67
N PHE A 147 -13.03 16.51 -4.93
CA PHE A 147 -12.63 17.35 -6.06
C PHE A 147 -13.80 18.29 -6.37
N TYR A 148 -13.53 19.58 -6.44
CA TYR A 148 -14.51 20.57 -6.85
C TYR A 148 -14.16 21.08 -8.26
N ASN A 149 -15.18 21.11 -9.11
CA ASN A 149 -15.12 21.84 -10.38
C ASN A 149 -15.35 23.33 -10.14
#